data_65608f805da00c51ba1720d9ef40de63
#
_entry.id   65608f805da00c51ba1720d9ef40de63
#
_cell.length_a   1.000
_cell.length_b   1.000
_cell.length_c   1.000
_cell.angle_alpha   90.00
_cell.angle_beta   90.00
_cell.angle_gamma   90.00
#
_symmetry.space_group_name_H-M   'P 1'
#
loop_
_entity.id
_entity.type
_entity.pdbx_description
1 polymer ?
#
loop_
_entity_poly.entity_id
_entity_poly.type
_entity_poly.pdbx_seq_one_letter_code
_entity_poly.pdbx_strand_id
1 'polypeptide(L)'
;VSMILYNTVMAITDGEYRAFTVGLGFEGIELGHVYITRTQIILVSATALLMVALHLFIGKTMYGKAMRAISIDQDACRLMGIDVNRIIALTFFVGSALATAAGVMAGVYYGSIHFFMGFVIGLKAFTSAVIGGIGSIPGALLGGLVLVLLEAFGTQIPFVGSEWKDVFAFGILILLLVFKPTGILGRTEIERM
;
A
#
# COMPACT_ATOMS: atom_id res chain seq x y z
N VAL A 1 -14.03 7.25 14.30
CA VAL A 1 -12.62 7.50 14.72
C VAL A 1 -11.86 8.19 13.59
N SER A 2 -11.86 7.69 12.36
CA SER A 2 -11.11 8.25 11.21
C SER A 2 -11.49 9.72 10.94
N MET A 3 -12.78 10.05 10.88
CA MET A 3 -13.24 11.43 10.67
C MET A 3 -12.83 12.37 11.80
N ILE A 4 -12.82 11.89 13.04
CA ILE A 4 -12.40 12.72 14.20
C ILE A 4 -10.90 13.03 14.06
N LEU A 5 -10.07 12.05 13.80
CA LEU A 5 -8.63 12.24 13.61
C LEU A 5 -8.34 13.19 12.44
N TYR A 6 -9.03 13.02 11.33
CA TYR A 6 -8.92 13.87 10.17
C TYR A 6 -9.26 15.34 10.47
N ASN A 7 -10.42 15.59 11.08
CA ASN A 7 -10.84 16.94 11.46
C ASN A 7 -9.94 17.54 12.54
N THR A 8 -9.42 16.73 13.46
CA THR A 8 -8.48 17.20 14.49
C THR A 8 -7.16 17.65 13.85
N VAL A 9 -6.60 16.87 12.93
CA VAL A 9 -5.39 17.26 12.22
C VAL A 9 -5.63 18.49 11.35
N MET A 10 -6.77 18.56 10.66
CA MET A 10 -7.18 19.74 9.88
C MET A 10 -7.25 21.01 10.76
N ALA A 11 -7.85 20.91 11.95
CA ALA A 11 -7.96 22.02 12.87
C ALA A 11 -6.61 22.47 13.44
N ILE A 12 -5.67 21.55 13.67
CA ILE A 12 -4.32 21.87 14.19
C ILE A 12 -3.41 22.43 13.09
N THR A 13 -3.60 22.02 11.83
CA THR A 13 -2.76 22.42 10.70
C THR A 13 -3.36 23.52 9.85
N ASP A 14 -4.53 24.06 10.23
CA ASP A 14 -5.33 25.03 9.45
C ASP A 14 -5.57 24.62 7.99
N GLY A 15 -5.48 23.32 7.71
CA GLY A 15 -5.66 22.75 6.37
C GLY A 15 -4.53 23.08 5.38
N GLU A 16 -3.42 23.67 5.82
CA GLU A 16 -2.32 24.05 4.96
C GLU A 16 -1.37 22.91 4.62
N TYR A 17 -0.74 23.00 3.44
CA TYR A 17 0.37 22.12 3.06
C TYR A 17 1.60 22.46 3.90
N ARG A 18 2.13 21.47 4.59
CA ARG A 18 3.39 21.63 5.33
C ARG A 18 4.54 21.01 4.53
N ALA A 19 5.60 21.77 4.34
CA ALA A 19 6.82 21.28 3.71
C ALA A 19 7.44 20.17 4.56
N PHE A 20 7.73 19.04 3.92
CA PHE A 20 8.41 17.89 4.52
C PHE A 20 9.74 17.67 3.81
N THR A 21 10.70 18.54 4.10
CA THR A 21 12.03 18.47 3.54
C THR A 21 12.94 17.64 4.44
N VAL A 22 13.19 16.40 4.05
CA VAL A 22 14.28 15.62 4.61
C VAL A 22 15.50 15.94 3.76
N GLY A 23 16.56 16.50 4.39
CA GLY A 23 17.78 16.96 3.71
C GLY A 23 18.62 15.84 3.06
N LEU A 24 17.97 14.97 2.28
CA LEU A 24 18.61 13.84 1.59
C LEU A 24 19.42 14.26 0.35
N GLY A 25 19.51 15.58 0.06
CA GLY A 25 20.24 16.11 -1.08
C GLY A 25 19.60 15.74 -2.42
N PHE A 26 19.65 16.67 -3.37
CA PHE A 26 19.21 16.41 -4.76
C PHE A 26 20.32 15.74 -5.60
N GLU A 27 21.40 15.28 -4.96
CA GLU A 27 22.47 14.56 -5.65
C GLU A 27 21.88 13.25 -6.21
N GLY A 28 21.98 13.09 -7.51
CA GLY A 28 21.51 11.91 -8.23
C GLY A 28 22.62 11.28 -9.06
N ILE A 29 22.38 10.07 -9.53
CA ILE A 29 23.25 9.35 -10.44
C ILE A 29 22.72 9.56 -11.86
N GLU A 30 23.55 10.13 -12.74
CA GLU A 30 23.27 10.23 -14.17
C GLU A 30 23.66 8.92 -14.86
N LEU A 31 22.67 8.18 -15.33
CA LEU A 31 22.85 7.01 -16.17
C LEU A 31 22.41 7.36 -17.61
N GLY A 32 23.29 8.05 -18.34
CA GLY A 32 23.02 8.45 -19.73
C GLY A 32 21.90 9.49 -19.81
N HIS A 33 20.72 9.11 -20.33
CA HIS A 33 19.56 10.02 -20.46
C HIS A 33 18.59 9.97 -19.27
N VAL A 34 18.87 9.18 -18.23
CA VAL A 34 17.99 9.02 -17.05
C VAL A 34 18.69 9.56 -15.81
N TYR A 35 18.03 10.54 -15.16
CA TYR A 35 18.48 11.08 -13.89
C TYR A 35 17.72 10.41 -12.74
N ILE A 36 18.43 9.65 -11.89
CA ILE A 36 17.83 8.98 -10.74
C ILE A 36 18.27 9.71 -9.47
N THR A 37 17.32 10.31 -8.78
CA THR A 37 17.57 11.01 -7.52
C THR A 37 17.92 10.02 -6.41
N ARG A 38 18.86 10.37 -5.55
CA ARG A 38 19.25 9.58 -4.36
C ARG A 38 18.04 9.19 -3.50
N THR A 39 17.08 10.11 -3.36
CA THR A 39 15.81 9.89 -2.67
C THR A 39 15.02 8.73 -3.26
N GLN A 40 14.93 8.63 -4.59
CA GLN A 40 14.23 7.53 -5.26
C GLN A 40 14.88 6.17 -4.98
N ILE A 41 16.20 6.10 -4.99
CA ILE A 41 16.94 4.87 -4.68
C ILE A 41 16.68 4.44 -3.24
N ILE A 42 16.70 5.38 -2.29
CA ILE A 42 16.43 5.10 -0.88
C ILE A 42 14.98 4.60 -0.70
N LEU A 43 14.00 5.25 -1.33
CA LEU A 43 12.60 4.86 -1.23
C LEU A 43 12.35 3.47 -1.82
N VAL A 44 12.90 3.17 -3.00
CA VAL A 44 12.76 1.85 -3.63
C VAL A 44 13.43 0.77 -2.79
N SER A 45 14.65 1.00 -2.30
CA SER A 45 15.36 0.03 -1.46
C SER A 45 14.65 -0.21 -0.12
N ALA A 46 14.14 0.85 0.51
CA ALA A 46 13.38 0.74 1.76
C ALA A 46 12.06 -0.01 1.54
N THR A 47 11.34 0.25 0.45
CA THR A 47 10.11 -0.47 0.10
C THR A 47 10.39 -1.96 -0.14
N ALA A 48 11.45 -2.28 -0.88
CA ALA A 48 11.85 -3.67 -1.12
C ALA A 48 12.21 -4.39 0.18
N LEU A 49 12.95 -3.72 1.07
CA LEU A 49 13.33 -4.26 2.38
C LEU A 49 12.09 -4.53 3.25
N LEU A 50 11.16 -3.59 3.34
CA LEU A 50 9.91 -3.75 4.09
C LEU A 50 9.05 -4.88 3.53
N MET A 51 8.97 -5.02 2.19
CA MET A 51 8.25 -6.11 1.55
C MET A 51 8.87 -7.47 1.90
N VAL A 52 10.20 -7.59 1.79
CA VAL A 52 10.91 -8.84 2.12
C VAL A 52 10.74 -9.16 3.60
N ALA A 53 10.88 -8.17 4.49
CA ALA A 53 10.69 -8.35 5.92
C ALA A 53 9.27 -8.85 6.25
N LEU A 54 8.25 -8.23 5.67
CA LEU A 54 6.85 -8.64 5.85
C LEU A 54 6.59 -10.03 5.30
N HIS A 55 7.09 -10.33 4.10
CA HIS A 55 6.95 -11.66 3.48
C HIS A 55 7.58 -12.76 4.33
N LEU A 56 8.78 -12.52 4.85
CA LEU A 56 9.47 -13.46 5.75
C LEU A 56 8.74 -13.58 7.09
N PHE A 57 8.28 -12.45 7.64
CA PHE A 57 7.54 -12.45 8.91
C PHE A 57 6.27 -13.29 8.79
N ILE A 58 5.41 -13.04 7.81
CA ILE A 58 4.16 -13.79 7.62
C ILE A 58 4.43 -15.22 7.14
N GLY A 59 5.45 -15.43 6.28
CA GLY A 59 5.74 -16.74 5.70
C GLY A 59 6.40 -17.71 6.67
N LYS A 60 7.37 -17.25 7.46
CA LYS A 60 8.27 -18.12 8.24
C LYS A 60 8.03 -18.12 9.75
N THR A 61 7.40 -17.05 10.32
CA THR A 61 7.22 -16.98 11.78
C THR A 61 6.01 -17.75 12.28
N MET A 62 6.02 -18.12 13.57
CA MET A 62 4.86 -18.74 14.22
C MET A 62 3.66 -17.81 14.26
N TYR A 63 3.90 -16.51 14.45
CA TYR A 63 2.85 -15.48 14.41
C TYR A 63 2.19 -15.38 13.01
N GLY A 64 2.98 -15.43 11.95
CA GLY A 64 2.46 -15.44 10.59
C GLY A 64 1.65 -16.71 10.27
N LYS A 65 2.04 -17.86 10.80
CA LYS A 65 1.23 -19.09 10.69
C LYS A 65 -0.10 -18.95 11.43
N ALA A 66 -0.08 -18.40 12.65
CA ALA A 66 -1.29 -18.14 13.43
C ALA A 66 -2.22 -17.12 12.73
N MET A 67 -1.67 -16.04 12.15
CA MET A 67 -2.45 -15.07 11.38
C MET A 67 -3.20 -15.74 10.22
N ARG A 68 -2.53 -16.60 9.46
CA ARG A 68 -3.16 -17.34 8.35
C ARG A 68 -4.18 -18.36 8.82
N ALA A 69 -3.94 -19.03 9.93
CA ALA A 69 -4.90 -19.99 10.49
C ALA A 69 -6.19 -19.27 10.94
N ILE A 70 -6.06 -18.15 11.64
CA ILE A 70 -7.18 -17.34 12.12
C ILE A 70 -8.02 -16.78 10.96
N SER A 71 -7.39 -16.47 9.81
CA SER A 71 -8.12 -15.99 8.62
C SER A 71 -9.01 -17.06 7.98
N ILE A 72 -8.77 -18.35 8.28
CA ILE A 72 -9.58 -19.48 7.80
C ILE A 72 -10.69 -19.80 8.79
N ASP A 73 -10.33 -20.03 10.05
CA ASP A 73 -11.30 -20.39 11.11
C ASP A 73 -10.81 -19.93 12.49
N GLN A 74 -11.50 -18.92 13.03
CA GLN A 74 -11.15 -18.35 14.34
C GLN A 74 -11.52 -19.29 15.51
N ASP A 75 -12.63 -20.03 15.38
CA ASP A 75 -13.13 -20.87 16.46
C ASP A 75 -12.29 -22.13 16.60
N ALA A 76 -11.90 -22.75 15.48
CA ALA A 76 -10.93 -23.84 15.48
C ALA A 76 -9.59 -23.41 16.10
N CYS A 77 -9.11 -22.20 15.80
CA CYS A 77 -7.87 -21.68 16.40
C CYS A 77 -7.97 -21.51 17.93
N ARG A 78 -9.12 -21.05 18.44
CA ARG A 78 -9.38 -20.94 19.89
C ARG A 78 -9.33 -22.31 20.58
N LEU A 79 -9.94 -23.32 19.95
CA LEU A 79 -9.92 -24.70 20.46
C LEU A 79 -8.51 -25.28 20.48
N MET A 80 -7.64 -24.89 19.57
CA MET A 80 -6.23 -25.27 19.51
C MET A 80 -5.32 -24.47 20.47
N GLY A 81 -5.92 -23.59 21.32
CA GLY A 81 -5.18 -22.80 22.31
C GLY A 81 -4.49 -21.55 21.78
N ILE A 82 -4.83 -21.10 20.57
CA ILE A 82 -4.31 -19.85 20.00
C ILE A 82 -5.09 -18.67 20.58
N ASP A 83 -4.38 -17.70 21.16
CA ASP A 83 -4.99 -16.46 21.62
C ASP A 83 -5.30 -15.55 20.43
N VAL A 84 -6.52 -15.70 19.88
CA VAL A 84 -6.99 -14.98 18.68
C VAL A 84 -6.90 -13.47 18.86
N ASN A 85 -7.24 -12.95 20.04
CA ASN A 85 -7.23 -11.50 20.29
C ASN A 85 -5.82 -10.91 20.21
N ARG A 86 -4.82 -11.61 20.74
CA ARG A 86 -3.40 -11.19 20.65
C ARG A 86 -2.90 -11.19 19.22
N ILE A 87 -3.26 -12.21 18.44
CA ILE A 87 -2.83 -12.29 17.04
C ILE A 87 -3.49 -11.20 16.20
N ILE A 88 -4.78 -10.91 16.42
CA ILE A 88 -5.47 -9.80 15.75
C ILE A 88 -4.81 -8.47 16.13
N ALA A 89 -4.56 -8.22 17.42
CA ALA A 89 -3.87 -7.00 17.87
C ALA A 89 -2.49 -6.84 17.21
N LEU A 90 -1.70 -7.94 17.14
CA LEU A 90 -0.41 -7.94 16.46
C LEU A 90 -0.53 -7.65 14.96
N THR A 91 -1.54 -8.19 14.30
CA THR A 91 -1.81 -7.93 12.88
C THR A 91 -2.07 -6.45 12.62
N PHE A 92 -2.93 -5.83 13.44
CA PHE A 92 -3.18 -4.39 13.36
C PHE A 92 -1.96 -3.56 13.70
N PHE A 93 -1.15 -3.97 14.67
CA PHE A 93 0.10 -3.29 15.01
C PHE A 93 1.08 -3.29 13.85
N VAL A 94 1.31 -4.44 13.23
CA VAL A 94 2.19 -4.56 12.04
C VAL A 94 1.63 -3.74 10.87
N GLY A 95 0.32 -3.79 10.63
CA GLY A 95 -0.34 -3.00 9.59
C GLY A 95 -0.18 -1.50 9.82
N SER A 96 -0.37 -1.02 11.05
CA SER A 96 -0.19 0.40 11.41
C SER A 96 1.26 0.85 11.27
N ALA A 97 2.22 0.02 11.65
CA ALA A 97 3.64 0.31 11.50
C ALA A 97 4.03 0.46 10.02
N LEU A 98 3.53 -0.42 9.15
CA LEU A 98 3.74 -0.34 7.70
C LEU A 98 3.06 0.88 7.09
N ALA A 99 1.84 1.20 7.51
CA ALA A 99 1.13 2.39 7.06
C ALA A 99 1.88 3.68 7.43
N THR A 100 2.44 3.74 8.65
CA THR A 100 3.27 4.86 9.08
C THR A 100 4.54 4.98 8.24
N ALA A 101 5.24 3.88 7.99
CA ALA A 101 6.42 3.86 7.12
C ALA A 101 6.08 4.34 5.70
N ALA A 102 4.97 3.85 5.13
CA ALA A 102 4.50 4.29 3.81
C ALA A 102 4.13 5.78 3.80
N GLY A 103 3.50 6.30 4.85
CA GLY A 103 3.17 7.71 5.00
C GLY A 103 4.42 8.60 5.03
N VAL A 104 5.44 8.21 5.78
CA VAL A 104 6.74 8.91 5.80
C VAL A 104 7.40 8.91 4.42
N MET A 105 7.43 7.75 3.75
CA MET A 105 7.98 7.61 2.40
C MET A 105 7.25 8.51 1.40
N ALA A 106 5.93 8.57 1.48
CA ALA A 106 5.11 9.44 0.65
C ALA A 106 5.41 10.92 0.93
N GLY A 107 5.53 11.34 2.20
CA GLY A 107 5.93 12.69 2.58
C GLY A 107 7.29 13.10 2.02
N VAL A 108 8.27 12.19 2.06
CA VAL A 108 9.60 12.40 1.47
C VAL A 108 9.52 12.51 -0.06
N TYR A 109 8.70 11.68 -0.71
CA TYR A 109 8.54 11.69 -2.17
C TYR A 109 7.90 12.97 -2.69
N TYR A 110 6.80 13.42 -2.05
CA TYR A 110 6.07 14.61 -2.46
C TYR A 110 6.68 15.92 -1.92
N GLY A 111 7.58 15.85 -0.96
CA GLY A 111 8.18 17.03 -0.32
C GLY A 111 7.21 17.87 0.50
N SER A 112 5.95 17.48 0.59
CA SER A 112 4.88 18.16 1.32
C SER A 112 3.88 17.17 1.90
N ILE A 113 3.29 17.53 3.03
CA ILE A 113 2.28 16.72 3.72
C ILE A 113 1.00 17.52 3.82
N HIS A 114 -0.11 16.88 3.48
CA HIS A 114 -1.45 17.41 3.62
C HIS A 114 -2.34 16.42 4.37
N PHE A 115 -3.26 16.92 5.18
CA PHE A 115 -4.12 16.08 6.02
C PHE A 115 -4.94 15.05 5.24
N PHE A 116 -5.30 15.34 3.98
CA PHE A 116 -6.10 14.45 3.10
C PHE A 116 -5.27 13.41 2.34
N MET A 117 -3.94 13.54 2.32
CA MET A 117 -3.03 12.70 1.52
C MET A 117 -3.17 11.21 1.83
N GLY A 118 -3.35 10.88 3.13
CA GLY A 118 -3.49 9.48 3.58
C GLY A 118 -4.73 8.78 3.00
N PHE A 119 -5.83 9.50 2.77
CA PHE A 119 -7.04 8.94 2.18
C PHE A 119 -6.82 8.53 0.71
N VAL A 120 -6.22 9.42 -0.09
CA VAL A 120 -5.95 9.16 -1.51
C VAL A 120 -4.95 8.01 -1.68
N ILE A 121 -3.86 8.02 -0.91
CA ILE A 121 -2.86 6.95 -0.92
C ILE A 121 -3.47 5.63 -0.45
N GLY A 122 -4.33 5.66 0.58
CA GLY A 122 -5.03 4.49 1.08
C GLY A 122 -5.95 3.86 0.04
N LEU A 123 -6.70 4.68 -0.73
CA LEU A 123 -7.52 4.19 -1.84
C LEU A 123 -6.67 3.54 -2.94
N LYS A 124 -5.52 4.14 -3.29
CA LYS A 124 -4.60 3.55 -4.27
C LYS A 124 -3.97 2.26 -3.77
N ALA A 125 -3.62 2.19 -2.49
CA ALA A 125 -3.10 0.97 -1.87
C ALA A 125 -4.15 -0.15 -1.88
N PHE A 126 -5.40 0.16 -1.57
CA PHE A 126 -6.51 -0.79 -1.69
C PHE A 126 -6.69 -1.28 -3.13
N THR A 127 -6.72 -0.35 -4.10
CA THR A 127 -6.80 -0.68 -5.53
C THR A 127 -5.65 -1.60 -5.95
N SER A 128 -4.43 -1.29 -5.54
CA SER A 128 -3.23 -2.11 -5.78
C SER A 128 -3.36 -3.53 -5.20
N ALA A 129 -3.85 -3.65 -3.96
CA ALA A 129 -4.05 -4.95 -3.32
C ALA A 129 -5.12 -5.80 -4.04
N VAL A 130 -6.19 -5.17 -4.52
CA VAL A 130 -7.26 -5.84 -5.29
C VAL A 130 -6.75 -6.28 -6.66
N ILE A 131 -6.05 -5.39 -7.39
CA ILE A 131 -5.43 -5.73 -8.68
C ILE A 131 -4.44 -6.88 -8.52
N GLY A 132 -3.61 -6.82 -7.48
CA GLY A 132 -2.61 -7.85 -7.20
C GLY A 132 -3.18 -9.20 -6.78
N GLY A 133 -4.33 -9.17 -6.16
CA GLY A 133 -5.01 -10.32 -5.55
C GLY A 133 -4.92 -10.29 -4.02
N ILE A 134 -6.07 -10.16 -3.37
CA ILE A 134 -6.20 -10.09 -1.92
C ILE A 134 -5.57 -11.34 -1.28
N GLY A 135 -4.74 -11.12 -0.25
CA GLY A 135 -4.04 -12.20 0.46
C GLY A 135 -2.64 -12.55 -0.08
N SER A 136 -2.21 -11.96 -1.19
CA SER A 136 -0.87 -12.17 -1.76
C SER A 136 -0.01 -10.91 -1.62
N ILE A 137 1.03 -10.95 -0.75
CA ILE A 137 1.97 -9.82 -0.57
C ILE A 137 2.71 -9.48 -1.88
N PRO A 138 3.31 -10.47 -2.59
CA PRO A 138 3.92 -10.18 -3.89
C PRO A 138 2.88 -9.74 -4.93
N GLY A 139 1.63 -10.24 -4.81
CA GLY A 139 0.51 -9.78 -5.63
C GLY A 139 0.24 -8.29 -5.46
N ALA A 140 0.11 -7.81 -4.24
CA ALA A 140 -0.13 -6.40 -3.95
C ALA A 140 0.98 -5.48 -4.51
N LEU A 141 2.25 -5.92 -4.45
CA LEU A 141 3.37 -5.18 -5.05
C LEU A 141 3.25 -5.11 -6.56
N LEU A 142 2.98 -6.23 -7.23
CA LEU A 142 2.77 -6.25 -8.68
C LEU A 142 1.55 -5.43 -9.08
N GLY A 143 0.46 -5.50 -8.31
CA GLY A 143 -0.71 -4.66 -8.51
C GLY A 143 -0.39 -3.17 -8.42
N GLY A 144 0.46 -2.75 -7.47
CA GLY A 144 0.95 -1.39 -7.35
C GLY A 144 1.80 -0.95 -8.53
N LEU A 145 2.71 -1.79 -9.00
CA LEU A 145 3.51 -1.50 -10.20
C LEU A 145 2.63 -1.35 -11.44
N VAL A 146 1.68 -2.27 -11.63
CA VAL A 146 0.72 -2.20 -12.75
C VAL A 146 -0.10 -0.91 -12.67
N LEU A 147 -0.61 -0.55 -11.48
CA LEU A 147 -1.39 0.66 -11.27
C LEU A 147 -0.58 1.91 -11.63
N VAL A 148 0.67 2.03 -11.14
CA VAL A 148 1.53 3.19 -11.42
C VAL A 148 1.89 3.28 -12.90
N LEU A 149 2.17 2.14 -13.56
CA LEU A 149 2.42 2.11 -15.00
C LEU A 149 1.20 2.57 -15.79
N LEU A 150 0.01 2.12 -15.43
CA LEU A 150 -1.23 2.52 -16.08
C LEU A 150 -1.54 4.01 -15.86
N GLU A 151 -1.30 4.54 -14.66
CA GLU A 151 -1.38 5.98 -14.40
C GLU A 151 -0.37 6.76 -15.27
N ALA A 152 0.87 6.30 -15.36
CA ALA A 152 1.91 6.94 -16.15
C ALA A 152 1.59 6.95 -17.64
N PHE A 153 1.10 5.84 -18.19
CA PHE A 153 0.66 5.80 -19.60
C PHE A 153 -0.62 6.60 -19.83
N GLY A 154 -1.57 6.54 -18.90
CA GLY A 154 -2.82 7.29 -19.01
C GLY A 154 -2.62 8.80 -19.08
N THR A 155 -1.65 9.33 -18.32
CA THR A 155 -1.33 10.78 -18.34
C THR A 155 -0.61 11.24 -19.62
N GLN A 156 -0.07 10.32 -20.41
CA GLN A 156 0.62 10.62 -21.67
C GLN A 156 -0.35 10.77 -22.86
N ILE A 157 -1.62 10.40 -22.69
CA ILE A 157 -2.60 10.48 -23.77
C ILE A 157 -2.94 11.95 -24.04
N PRO A 158 -2.77 12.47 -25.27
CA PRO A 158 -3.18 13.81 -25.63
C PRO A 158 -4.67 14.00 -25.31
N PHE A 159 -5.03 15.13 -24.72
CA PHE A 159 -6.37 15.50 -24.23
C PHE A 159 -6.77 14.95 -22.85
N VAL A 160 -5.99 14.07 -22.23
CA VAL A 160 -6.24 13.50 -20.92
C VAL A 160 -5.15 13.99 -19.99
N GLY A 161 -5.35 15.11 -19.31
CA GLY A 161 -4.38 15.69 -18.39
C GLY A 161 -4.11 14.82 -17.15
N SER A 162 -3.15 15.23 -16.33
CA SER A 162 -2.79 14.57 -15.06
C SER A 162 -3.95 14.48 -14.05
N GLU A 163 -5.01 15.26 -14.24
CA GLU A 163 -6.23 15.25 -13.42
C GLU A 163 -7.02 13.94 -13.57
N TRP A 164 -6.88 13.25 -14.69
CA TRP A 164 -7.59 12.00 -14.97
C TRP A 164 -6.89 10.74 -14.47
N LYS A 165 -5.70 10.86 -13.88
CA LYS A 165 -4.94 9.68 -13.43
C LYS A 165 -5.70 8.80 -12.43
N ASP A 166 -6.46 9.42 -11.53
CA ASP A 166 -7.25 8.69 -10.55
C ASP A 166 -8.47 8.01 -11.20
N VAL A 167 -9.04 8.61 -12.24
CA VAL A 167 -10.12 8.01 -13.04
C VAL A 167 -9.63 6.75 -13.75
N PHE A 168 -8.43 6.75 -14.32
CA PHE A 168 -7.82 5.55 -14.90
C PHE A 168 -7.58 4.47 -13.85
N ALA A 169 -7.02 4.83 -12.70
CA ALA A 169 -6.76 3.88 -11.63
C ALA A 169 -8.05 3.16 -11.18
N PHE A 170 -9.11 3.92 -10.92
CA PHE A 170 -10.38 3.35 -10.49
C PHE A 170 -11.16 2.69 -11.63
N GLY A 171 -11.08 3.20 -12.86
CA GLY A 171 -11.68 2.58 -14.03
C GLY A 171 -11.12 1.18 -14.27
N ILE A 172 -9.80 1.01 -14.18
CA ILE A 172 -9.13 -0.28 -14.30
C ILE A 172 -9.48 -1.19 -13.14
N LEU A 173 -9.60 -0.67 -11.91
CA LEU A 173 -10.07 -1.46 -10.77
C LEU A 173 -11.46 -2.05 -11.06
N ILE A 174 -12.41 -1.23 -11.52
CA ILE A 174 -13.77 -1.69 -11.85
C ILE A 174 -13.73 -2.74 -12.96
N LEU A 175 -12.98 -2.48 -14.03
CA LEU A 175 -12.83 -3.41 -15.14
C LEU A 175 -12.23 -4.74 -14.67
N LEU A 176 -11.21 -4.70 -13.83
CA LEU A 176 -10.57 -5.91 -13.29
C LEU A 176 -11.53 -6.69 -12.37
N LEU A 177 -12.29 -6.01 -11.50
CA LEU A 177 -13.28 -6.66 -10.64
C LEU A 177 -14.37 -7.36 -11.44
N VAL A 178 -14.77 -6.81 -12.60
CA VAL A 178 -15.78 -7.42 -13.48
C VAL A 178 -15.21 -8.64 -14.20
N PHE A 179 -13.98 -8.58 -14.72
CA PHE A 179 -13.42 -9.65 -15.55
C PHE A 179 -12.60 -10.67 -14.74
N LYS A 180 -11.94 -10.25 -13.66
CA LYS A 180 -11.07 -11.12 -12.85
C LYS A 180 -11.11 -10.73 -11.36
N PRO A 181 -12.19 -11.06 -10.65
CA PRO A 181 -12.40 -10.64 -9.26
C PRO A 181 -11.33 -11.18 -8.28
N THR A 182 -10.60 -12.23 -8.64
CA THR A 182 -9.51 -12.79 -7.83
C THR A 182 -8.20 -11.99 -7.92
N GLY A 183 -8.09 -10.99 -8.82
CA GLY A 183 -6.86 -10.29 -9.10
C GLY A 183 -5.86 -11.09 -9.93
N ILE A 184 -4.63 -10.55 -10.10
CA ILE A 184 -3.60 -11.15 -10.97
C ILE A 184 -3.04 -12.45 -10.35
N LEU A 185 -2.70 -12.41 -9.05
CA LEU A 185 -2.10 -13.52 -8.30
C LEU A 185 -3.00 -14.03 -7.16
N GLY A 186 -4.27 -13.69 -7.15
CA GLY A 186 -5.23 -14.17 -6.16
C GLY A 186 -5.47 -15.68 -6.31
N ARG A 187 -5.64 -16.36 -5.18
CA ARG A 187 -6.04 -17.77 -5.14
C ARG A 187 -7.56 -17.86 -5.15
N THR A 188 -8.11 -18.67 -6.03
CA THR A 188 -9.50 -19.11 -5.92
C THR A 188 -9.61 -20.04 -4.73
N GLU A 189 -10.17 -19.60 -3.63
CA GLU A 189 -10.60 -20.52 -2.57
C GLU A 189 -11.80 -21.29 -3.11
N ILE A 190 -11.61 -22.59 -3.30
CA ILE A 190 -12.73 -23.49 -3.58
C ILE A 190 -13.43 -23.68 -2.24
N GLU A 191 -14.58 -23.02 -2.06
CA GLU A 191 -15.49 -23.36 -0.97
C GLU A 191 -15.86 -24.85 -1.12
N ARG A 192 -15.27 -25.69 -0.27
CA ARG A 192 -15.76 -27.05 -0.06
C ARG A 192 -16.97 -26.93 0.86
N MET A 193 -18.16 -27.01 0.25
CA MET A 193 -19.40 -27.31 0.98
C MET A 193 -19.28 -28.67 1.69
#